data_7d48aa569e833ed0c808ae502b66258f
#
_entry.id   7d48aa569e833ed0c808ae502b66258f
#
_cell.length_a   1.000
_cell.length_b   1.000
_cell.length_c   1.000
_cell.angle_alpha   90.00
_cell.angle_beta   90.00
_cell.angle_gamma   90.00
#
_symmetry.space_group_name_H-M   'P 1'
#
loop_
_entity.id
_entity.type
_entity.pdbx_description
1 polymer ?
#
loop_
_entity_poly.entity_id
_entity_poly.type
_entity_poly.pdbx_seq_one_letter_code
_entity_poly.pdbx_strand_id
1 'polypeptide(L)'
;MSHIICPRSQQLLHDRTFQALVIENTRRARINALQQRLNALEHDLAIEAAETQLSLEAFAKSECRSLTDMFMIKFPRELRDMVYRHLSTKEERIDSDYFRSTMDPITKCYSYDQARWKTAHFPEHFWSTDYVDAEFVRELSEAYYSTSKFIFGDGQGLIGKFLNTDQLGLGFPPKELVSNIEVRLSAITHDRGSFRAYIFGVPKPPERLQAALLGLMELKSGSSVCIQFSTEAKCADERRELFVGALPVLFPKMQVAALAGYKFKYVLDRKYVFRLEGDVLKNLEEELWDIPDYYNTGGSSFRAAPNASPFSPYTD
;
A
#
# COMPACT_ATOMS: atom_id res chain seq x y z
N MET A 1 85.33 -1.80 -3.97
CA MET A 1 85.51 -2.75 -2.85
C MET A 1 84.38 -3.79 -2.97
N SER A 2 84.71 -4.95 -3.53
CA SER A 2 83.71 -6.05 -3.66
C SER A 2 83.65 -6.78 -2.34
N HIS A 3 82.52 -6.68 -1.62
CA HIS A 3 82.26 -7.45 -0.42
C HIS A 3 82.11 -8.92 -0.82
N ILE A 4 83.19 -9.71 -0.60
CA ILE A 4 83.17 -11.17 -0.71
C ILE A 4 82.32 -11.67 0.49
N ILE A 5 81.02 -11.96 0.26
CA ILE A 5 80.14 -12.56 1.28
C ILE A 5 80.69 -13.96 1.55
N CYS A 6 81.00 -14.25 2.82
CA CYS A 6 81.51 -15.55 3.24
C CYS A 6 80.47 -16.67 2.88
N PRO A 7 80.96 -17.77 2.22
CA PRO A 7 80.03 -18.83 1.76
C PRO A 7 79.16 -19.40 2.85
N ARG A 8 79.58 -19.42 4.10
CA ARG A 8 78.86 -19.89 5.28
C ARG A 8 77.63 -19.03 5.65
N SER A 9 77.73 -17.70 5.42
CA SER A 9 76.60 -16.79 5.68
C SER A 9 75.51 -16.88 4.60
N GLN A 10 75.86 -17.20 3.35
CA GLN A 10 74.91 -17.46 2.28
C GLN A 10 74.12 -18.75 2.53
N GLN A 11 74.76 -19.77 3.03
CA GLN A 11 74.10 -21.05 3.34
C GLN A 11 73.16 -20.91 4.51
N LEU A 12 73.52 -20.15 5.55
CA LEU A 12 72.64 -19.84 6.69
C LEU A 12 71.39 -19.02 6.29
N LEU A 13 71.51 -18.09 5.38
CA LEU A 13 70.42 -17.32 4.82
C LEU A 13 69.46 -18.21 3.98
N HIS A 14 69.99 -19.08 3.17
CA HIS A 14 69.24 -20.04 2.37
C HIS A 14 68.49 -20.99 3.26
N ASP A 15 69.02 -21.53 4.32
CA ASP A 15 68.33 -22.45 5.24
C ASP A 15 67.24 -21.75 6.00
N ARG A 16 67.46 -20.49 6.43
CA ARG A 16 66.41 -19.69 7.08
C ARG A 16 65.26 -19.38 6.13
N THR A 17 65.53 -19.00 4.89
CA THR A 17 64.51 -18.74 3.88
C THR A 17 63.70 -20.00 3.55
N PHE A 18 64.32 -21.16 3.43
CA PHE A 18 63.70 -22.43 3.19
C PHE A 18 62.78 -22.83 4.37
N GLN A 19 63.26 -22.68 5.62
CA GLN A 19 62.44 -22.94 6.80
C GLN A 19 61.24 -22.00 6.87
N ALA A 20 61.38 -20.72 6.55
CA ALA A 20 60.26 -19.77 6.52
C ALA A 20 59.23 -20.14 5.46
N LEU A 21 59.62 -20.57 4.26
CA LEU A 21 58.74 -21.05 3.21
C LEU A 21 57.98 -22.32 3.61
N VAL A 22 58.65 -23.27 4.28
CA VAL A 22 57.99 -24.47 4.78
C VAL A 22 56.90 -24.14 5.81
N ILE A 23 57.23 -23.23 6.74
CA ILE A 23 56.28 -22.78 7.76
C ILE A 23 55.08 -22.05 7.11
N GLU A 24 55.35 -21.17 6.13
CA GLU A 24 54.30 -20.45 5.40
C GLU A 24 53.39 -21.41 4.63
N ASN A 25 53.96 -22.36 3.89
CA ASN A 25 53.16 -23.37 3.15
C ASN A 25 52.29 -24.24 4.09
N THR A 26 52.83 -24.62 5.23
CA THR A 26 52.10 -25.38 6.25
C THR A 26 50.93 -24.55 6.80
N ARG A 27 51.15 -23.26 7.08
CA ARG A 27 50.08 -22.34 7.51
C ARG A 27 49.02 -22.16 6.46
N ARG A 28 49.41 -21.96 5.19
CA ARG A 28 48.44 -21.86 4.06
C ARG A 28 47.61 -23.14 3.92
N ALA A 29 48.23 -24.32 3.98
CA ALA A 29 47.50 -25.59 3.93
C ALA A 29 46.48 -25.71 5.06
N ARG A 30 46.85 -25.28 6.28
CA ARG A 30 45.94 -25.28 7.43
C ARG A 30 44.79 -24.29 7.26
N ILE A 31 45.04 -23.09 6.74
CA ILE A 31 43.99 -22.09 6.44
C ILE A 31 43.00 -22.67 5.42
N ASN A 32 43.52 -23.25 4.33
CA ASN A 32 42.68 -23.85 3.30
C ASN A 32 41.81 -25.01 3.86
N ALA A 33 42.38 -25.86 4.69
CA ALA A 33 41.62 -26.95 5.33
C ALA A 33 40.53 -26.43 6.28
N LEU A 34 40.83 -25.37 7.05
CA LEU A 34 39.78 -24.74 7.91
C LEU A 34 38.68 -24.08 7.09
N GLN A 35 39.06 -23.46 5.97
CA GLN A 35 38.11 -22.80 5.05
C GLN A 35 37.16 -23.84 4.40
N GLN A 36 37.73 -24.97 3.95
CA GLN A 36 36.91 -26.08 3.44
C GLN A 36 35.95 -26.64 4.50
N ARG A 37 36.40 -26.77 5.74
CA ARG A 37 35.58 -27.26 6.84
C ARG A 37 34.45 -26.25 7.19
N LEU A 38 34.76 -24.95 7.16
CA LEU A 38 33.77 -23.91 7.36
C LEU A 38 32.68 -23.96 6.29
N ASN A 39 33.06 -24.03 5.02
CA ASN A 39 32.09 -24.12 3.91
C ASN A 39 31.23 -25.38 4.00
N ALA A 40 31.78 -26.50 4.43
CA ALA A 40 30.99 -27.72 4.65
C ALA A 40 29.97 -27.56 5.77
N LEU A 41 30.36 -26.96 6.90
CA LEU A 41 29.45 -26.70 8.02
C LEU A 41 28.35 -25.67 7.66
N GLU A 42 28.68 -24.64 6.89
CA GLU A 42 27.70 -23.68 6.37
C GLU A 42 26.69 -24.35 5.44
N HIS A 43 27.15 -25.29 4.61
CA HIS A 43 26.26 -26.08 3.74
C HIS A 43 25.32 -26.97 4.55
N ASP A 44 25.86 -27.70 5.53
CA ASP A 44 25.06 -28.58 6.40
C ASP A 44 24.04 -27.77 7.19
N LEU A 45 24.44 -26.63 7.75
CA LEU A 45 23.52 -25.71 8.44
C LEU A 45 22.40 -25.20 7.52
N ALA A 46 22.70 -24.90 6.26
CA ALA A 46 21.69 -24.46 5.31
C ALA A 46 20.65 -25.58 5.01
N ILE A 47 21.11 -26.82 4.93
CA ILE A 47 20.21 -28.00 4.76
C ILE A 47 19.32 -28.17 5.99
N GLU A 48 19.91 -28.20 7.19
CA GLU A 48 19.15 -28.35 8.44
C GLU A 48 18.13 -27.21 8.65
N ALA A 49 18.52 -25.98 8.32
CA ALA A 49 17.63 -24.83 8.37
C ALA A 49 16.46 -24.97 7.40
N ALA A 50 16.69 -25.45 6.18
CA ALA A 50 15.64 -25.69 5.19
C ALA A 50 14.67 -26.82 5.65
N GLU A 51 15.17 -27.91 6.18
CA GLU A 51 14.34 -29.00 6.72
C GLU A 51 13.51 -28.54 7.94
N THR A 52 14.13 -27.77 8.82
CA THR A 52 13.43 -27.19 9.98
C THR A 52 12.32 -26.25 9.54
N GLN A 53 12.58 -25.41 8.55
CA GLN A 53 11.59 -24.48 7.98
C GLN A 53 10.40 -25.25 7.39
N LEU A 54 10.65 -26.30 6.60
CA LEU A 54 9.58 -27.14 6.04
C LEU A 54 8.74 -27.81 7.12
N SER A 55 9.37 -28.30 8.19
CA SER A 55 8.67 -28.93 9.31
C SER A 55 7.80 -27.92 10.08
N LEU A 56 8.31 -26.73 10.34
CA LEU A 56 7.56 -25.63 10.97
C LEU A 56 6.38 -25.18 10.11
N GLU A 57 6.60 -25.10 8.80
CA GLU A 57 5.54 -24.72 7.86
C GLU A 57 4.43 -25.78 7.78
N ALA A 58 4.79 -27.05 7.75
CA ALA A 58 3.81 -28.15 7.80
C ALA A 58 3.01 -28.16 9.11
N PHE A 59 3.68 -27.95 10.24
CA PHE A 59 3.04 -27.81 11.53
C PHE A 59 2.07 -26.61 11.57
N ALA A 60 2.53 -25.42 11.14
CA ALA A 60 1.70 -24.24 11.09
C ALA A 60 0.46 -24.40 10.21
N LYS A 61 0.60 -25.06 9.04
CA LYS A 61 -0.53 -25.38 8.16
C LYS A 61 -1.55 -26.27 8.86
N SER A 62 -1.09 -27.31 9.55
CA SER A 62 -1.96 -28.23 10.30
C SER A 62 -2.72 -27.53 11.42
N GLU A 63 -2.03 -26.75 12.25
CA GLU A 63 -2.63 -26.02 13.38
C GLU A 63 -3.61 -24.94 12.90
N CYS A 64 -3.25 -24.16 11.90
CA CYS A 64 -4.13 -23.14 11.34
C CYS A 64 -5.41 -23.75 10.77
N ARG A 65 -5.33 -24.86 10.02
CA ARG A 65 -6.52 -25.57 9.50
C ARG A 65 -7.40 -26.08 10.63
N SER A 66 -6.82 -26.78 11.61
CA SER A 66 -7.56 -27.27 12.76
C SER A 66 -8.29 -26.16 13.52
N LEU A 67 -7.63 -25.02 13.73
CA LEU A 67 -8.20 -23.87 14.38
C LEU A 67 -9.35 -23.25 13.56
N THR A 68 -9.15 -23.07 12.25
CA THR A 68 -10.19 -22.51 11.37
C THR A 68 -11.39 -23.44 11.21
N ASP A 69 -11.19 -24.76 11.13
CA ASP A 69 -12.28 -25.74 11.11
C ASP A 69 -13.13 -25.66 12.37
N MET A 70 -12.48 -25.61 13.54
CA MET A 70 -13.18 -25.42 14.81
C MET A 70 -13.93 -24.09 14.85
N PHE A 71 -13.32 -23.02 14.34
CA PHE A 71 -13.93 -21.70 14.28
C PHE A 71 -15.17 -21.70 13.39
N MET A 72 -15.09 -22.29 12.21
CA MET A 72 -16.21 -22.39 11.27
C MET A 72 -17.38 -23.21 11.82
N ILE A 73 -17.09 -24.29 12.56
CA ILE A 73 -18.11 -25.18 13.13
C ILE A 73 -18.76 -24.57 14.38
N LYS A 74 -17.97 -23.95 15.26
CA LYS A 74 -18.44 -23.54 16.59
C LYS A 74 -19.07 -22.17 16.63
N PHE A 75 -18.68 -21.26 15.72
CA PHE A 75 -19.18 -19.89 15.74
C PHE A 75 -20.23 -19.66 14.65
N PRO A 76 -21.39 -19.09 14.99
CA PRO A 76 -22.36 -18.61 14.00
C PRO A 76 -21.78 -17.49 13.16
N ARG A 77 -22.34 -17.26 11.98
CA ARG A 77 -21.81 -16.31 10.98
C ARG A 77 -21.61 -14.91 11.57
N GLU A 78 -22.54 -14.45 12.42
CA GLU A 78 -22.49 -13.11 13.01
C GLU A 78 -21.25 -12.90 13.89
N LEU A 79 -20.85 -13.92 14.66
CA LEU A 79 -19.64 -13.86 15.48
C LEU A 79 -18.37 -13.98 14.62
N ARG A 80 -18.41 -14.80 13.56
CA ARG A 80 -17.32 -14.87 12.60
C ARG A 80 -17.11 -13.53 11.90
N ASP A 81 -18.19 -12.86 11.49
CA ASP A 81 -18.12 -11.53 10.88
C ASP A 81 -17.50 -10.48 11.80
N MET A 82 -17.72 -10.56 13.11
CA MET A 82 -17.04 -9.67 14.05
C MET A 82 -15.53 -9.91 14.08
N VAL A 83 -15.09 -11.15 14.07
CA VAL A 83 -13.67 -11.51 14.02
C VAL A 83 -13.06 -11.10 12.68
N TYR A 84 -13.73 -11.39 11.57
CA TYR A 84 -13.26 -11.00 10.24
C TYR A 84 -13.09 -9.49 10.10
N ARG A 85 -14.05 -8.70 10.59
CA ARG A 85 -13.90 -7.24 10.62
C ARG A 85 -12.66 -6.80 11.38
N HIS A 86 -12.39 -7.42 12.51
CA HIS A 86 -11.21 -7.10 13.29
C HIS A 86 -9.90 -7.44 12.56
N LEU A 87 -9.88 -8.57 11.84
CA LEU A 87 -8.70 -9.05 11.11
C LEU A 87 -8.46 -8.32 9.80
N SER A 88 -9.52 -7.91 9.10
CA SER A 88 -9.43 -7.48 7.69
C SER A 88 -9.71 -6.01 7.45
N THR A 89 -10.41 -5.30 8.37
CA THR A 89 -10.75 -3.89 8.15
C THR A 89 -9.51 -3.00 8.15
N LYS A 90 -9.28 -2.33 7.04
CA LYS A 90 -8.16 -1.39 6.89
C LYS A 90 -8.50 -0.23 5.95
N GLU A 91 -7.66 0.80 5.96
CA GLU A 91 -7.64 1.81 4.90
C GLU A 91 -6.63 1.37 3.84
N GLU A 92 -7.09 1.17 2.61
CA GLU A 92 -6.26 0.70 1.49
C GLU A 92 -6.15 1.80 0.44
N ARG A 93 -4.92 2.16 0.08
CA ARG A 93 -4.67 3.15 -0.97
C ARG A 93 -4.50 2.47 -2.32
N ILE A 94 -5.37 2.82 -3.25
CA ILE A 94 -5.38 2.29 -4.61
C ILE A 94 -4.82 3.35 -5.55
N ASP A 95 -3.60 3.16 -5.96
CA ASP A 95 -2.92 4.00 -6.95
C ASP A 95 -2.48 3.18 -8.17
N SER A 96 -1.73 3.78 -9.08
CA SER A 96 -1.24 3.08 -10.27
C SER A 96 -0.32 1.91 -9.94
N ASP A 97 0.36 1.99 -8.79
CA ASP A 97 1.34 0.99 -8.37
C ASP A 97 0.67 -0.19 -7.65
N TYR A 98 -0.54 0.00 -7.13
CA TYR A 98 -1.34 -1.06 -6.51
C TYR A 98 -1.50 -2.30 -7.40
N PHE A 99 -1.61 -2.13 -8.71
CA PHE A 99 -1.73 -3.21 -9.68
C PHE A 99 -0.37 -3.67 -10.26
N ARG A 100 0.74 -3.13 -9.77
CA ARG A 100 2.08 -3.50 -10.21
C ARG A 100 2.69 -4.45 -9.20
N SER A 101 2.69 -5.74 -9.50
CA SER A 101 3.22 -6.71 -8.53
C SER A 101 4.75 -6.79 -8.51
N THR A 102 5.40 -6.65 -9.65
CA THR A 102 6.87 -6.65 -9.76
C THR A 102 7.33 -6.06 -11.08
N MET A 103 8.48 -5.40 -11.04
CA MET A 103 9.22 -5.07 -12.24
C MET A 103 10.04 -6.29 -12.66
N ASP A 104 9.79 -6.79 -13.87
CA ASP A 104 10.64 -7.81 -14.45
C ASP A 104 12.08 -7.24 -14.60
N PRO A 105 13.09 -7.84 -13.96
CA PRO A 105 14.45 -7.33 -14.00
C PRO A 105 15.06 -7.34 -15.41
N ILE A 106 14.56 -8.18 -16.31
CA ILE A 106 15.08 -8.32 -17.68
C ILE A 106 14.39 -7.33 -18.62
N THR A 107 13.07 -7.35 -18.65
CA THR A 107 12.28 -6.52 -19.58
C THR A 107 12.04 -5.11 -19.06
N LYS A 108 12.28 -4.86 -17.77
CA LYS A 108 11.93 -3.62 -17.04
C LYS A 108 10.44 -3.23 -17.19
N CYS A 109 9.60 -4.18 -17.58
CA CYS A 109 8.17 -4.01 -17.65
C CYS A 109 7.50 -4.50 -16.37
N TYR A 110 6.49 -3.76 -15.93
CA TYR A 110 5.63 -4.21 -14.83
C TYR A 110 4.61 -5.20 -15.36
N SER A 111 4.60 -6.40 -14.81
CA SER A 111 3.53 -7.38 -15.05
C SER A 111 2.67 -7.52 -13.81
N TYR A 112 1.38 -7.72 -13.99
CA TYR A 112 0.48 -8.09 -12.91
C TYR A 112 0.56 -9.59 -12.69
N ASP A 113 1.13 -9.98 -11.55
CA ASP A 113 1.14 -11.36 -11.05
C ASP A 113 0.28 -11.40 -9.79
N GLN A 114 -0.88 -12.02 -9.90
CA GLN A 114 -1.87 -12.09 -8.83
C GLN A 114 -1.32 -12.75 -7.56
N ALA A 115 -0.54 -13.82 -7.69
CA ALA A 115 0.00 -14.53 -6.54
C ALA A 115 1.00 -13.66 -5.77
N ARG A 116 1.90 -13.00 -6.47
CA ARG A 116 2.86 -12.07 -5.87
C ARG A 116 2.19 -10.84 -5.30
N TRP A 117 1.20 -10.29 -6.00
CA TRP A 117 0.39 -9.18 -5.51
C TRP A 117 -0.30 -9.55 -4.20
N LYS A 118 -0.96 -10.73 -4.14
CA LYS A 118 -1.63 -11.24 -2.95
C LYS A 118 -0.65 -11.37 -1.78
N THR A 119 0.52 -11.96 -1.98
CA THR A 119 1.54 -12.11 -0.94
C THR A 119 2.07 -10.76 -0.44
N ALA A 120 2.19 -9.77 -1.31
CA ALA A 120 2.68 -8.44 -0.92
C ALA A 120 1.65 -7.62 -0.13
N HIS A 121 0.35 -7.74 -0.45
CA HIS A 121 -0.73 -6.97 0.19
C HIS A 121 -1.40 -7.72 1.35
N PHE A 122 -1.31 -9.04 1.36
CA PHE A 122 -1.91 -9.95 2.33
C PHE A 122 -0.89 -11.01 2.76
N PRO A 123 0.17 -10.61 3.48
CA PRO A 123 1.26 -11.52 3.85
C PRO A 123 0.86 -12.51 4.95
N GLU A 124 -0.24 -12.26 5.65
CA GLU A 124 -0.65 -13.10 6.76
C GLU A 124 -1.18 -14.45 6.28
N HIS A 125 -0.86 -15.50 7.02
CA HIS A 125 -1.20 -16.88 6.66
C HIS A 125 -2.70 -17.15 6.49
N PHE A 126 -3.55 -16.41 7.22
CA PHE A 126 -4.99 -16.56 7.13
C PHE A 126 -5.62 -16.05 5.81
N TRP A 127 -4.83 -15.45 4.93
CA TRP A 127 -5.25 -15.13 3.56
C TRP A 127 -4.90 -16.23 2.54
N SER A 128 -4.17 -17.27 2.97
CA SER A 128 -3.72 -18.33 2.08
C SER A 128 -4.53 -19.60 2.32
N THR A 129 -5.10 -20.15 1.25
CA THR A 129 -5.79 -21.46 1.28
C THR A 129 -4.89 -22.64 1.59
N ASP A 130 -3.57 -22.44 1.61
CA ASP A 130 -2.62 -23.43 2.09
C ASP A 130 -2.70 -23.64 3.61
N TYR A 131 -3.09 -22.61 4.36
CA TYR A 131 -3.13 -22.60 5.81
C TYR A 131 -4.55 -22.68 6.38
N VAL A 132 -5.55 -22.18 5.65
CA VAL A 132 -6.94 -22.12 6.11
C VAL A 132 -7.89 -22.63 5.03
N ASP A 133 -9.13 -22.93 5.40
CA ASP A 133 -10.13 -23.39 4.45
C ASP A 133 -10.52 -22.26 3.45
N ALA A 134 -10.88 -22.67 2.23
CA ALA A 134 -11.29 -21.74 1.18
C ALA A 134 -12.53 -20.92 1.56
N GLU A 135 -13.47 -21.51 2.30
CA GLU A 135 -14.65 -20.84 2.78
C GLU A 135 -14.30 -19.74 3.81
N PHE A 136 -13.33 -20.00 4.69
CA PHE A 136 -12.80 -19.00 5.62
C PHE A 136 -12.23 -17.79 4.86
N VAL A 137 -11.38 -18.05 3.84
CA VAL A 137 -10.79 -16.97 3.02
C VAL A 137 -11.88 -16.18 2.29
N ARG A 138 -12.92 -16.86 1.80
CA ARG A 138 -14.06 -16.22 1.13
C ARG A 138 -14.79 -15.28 2.08
N GLU A 139 -15.19 -15.76 3.26
CA GLU A 139 -15.88 -14.95 4.26
C GLU A 139 -15.04 -13.76 4.76
N LEU A 140 -13.74 -14.00 4.99
CA LEU A 140 -12.78 -12.96 5.35
C LEU A 140 -12.68 -11.87 4.26
N SER A 141 -12.66 -12.28 3.00
CA SER A 141 -12.59 -11.36 1.85
C SER A 141 -13.88 -10.56 1.67
N GLU A 142 -15.04 -11.16 1.89
CA GLU A 142 -16.33 -10.47 1.94
C GLU A 142 -16.32 -9.38 3.02
N ALA A 143 -15.82 -9.71 4.21
CA ALA A 143 -15.66 -8.75 5.30
C ALA A 143 -14.69 -7.63 4.91
N TYR A 144 -13.53 -7.97 4.35
CA TYR A 144 -12.54 -7.00 3.88
C TYR A 144 -13.12 -5.98 2.92
N TYR A 145 -13.77 -6.43 1.84
CA TYR A 145 -14.34 -5.53 0.84
C TYR A 145 -15.53 -4.71 1.39
N SER A 146 -16.32 -5.28 2.29
CA SER A 146 -17.50 -4.59 2.83
C SER A 146 -17.19 -3.59 3.94
N THR A 147 -16.11 -3.78 4.69
CA THR A 147 -15.78 -2.96 5.87
C THR A 147 -14.59 -2.04 5.69
N SER A 148 -13.67 -2.39 4.78
CA SER A 148 -12.48 -1.56 4.50
C SER A 148 -12.86 -0.29 3.73
N LYS A 149 -11.99 0.72 3.88
CA LYS A 149 -12.09 1.98 3.16
C LYS A 149 -11.04 2.02 2.06
N PHE A 150 -11.49 2.15 0.81
CA PHE A 150 -10.63 2.19 -0.35
C PHE A 150 -10.41 3.62 -0.81
N ILE A 151 -9.14 4.04 -0.82
CA ILE A 151 -8.74 5.42 -1.11
C ILE A 151 -8.11 5.47 -2.50
N PHE A 152 -8.78 6.13 -3.44
CA PHE A 152 -8.31 6.31 -4.81
C PHE A 152 -7.69 7.68 -4.99
N GLY A 153 -6.53 7.72 -5.65
CA GLY A 153 -5.99 8.94 -6.22
C GLY A 153 -6.73 9.34 -7.51
N ASP A 154 -6.29 10.43 -8.12
CA ASP A 154 -6.87 10.97 -9.36
C ASP A 154 -6.40 10.24 -10.65
N GLY A 155 -5.98 8.99 -10.53
CA GLY A 155 -5.61 8.12 -11.65
C GLY A 155 -6.82 7.72 -12.49
N GLN A 156 -6.67 7.80 -13.82
CA GLN A 156 -7.74 7.45 -14.75
C GLN A 156 -8.11 5.98 -14.67
N GLY A 157 -9.40 5.68 -14.52
CA GLY A 157 -9.94 4.32 -14.58
C GLY A 157 -9.56 3.40 -13.43
N LEU A 158 -8.88 3.88 -12.39
CA LEU A 158 -8.46 3.03 -11.26
C LEU A 158 -9.64 2.43 -10.51
N ILE A 159 -10.72 3.18 -10.33
CA ILE A 159 -11.92 2.72 -9.65
C ILE A 159 -12.55 1.56 -10.42
N GLY A 160 -12.82 1.74 -11.70
CA GLY A 160 -13.42 0.69 -12.54
C GLY A 160 -12.51 -0.54 -12.62
N LYS A 161 -11.20 -0.35 -12.74
CA LYS A 161 -10.24 -1.46 -12.74
C LYS A 161 -10.28 -2.23 -11.41
N PHE A 162 -10.27 -1.54 -10.28
CA PHE A 162 -10.34 -2.17 -8.96
C PHE A 162 -11.67 -2.94 -8.78
N LEU A 163 -12.79 -2.32 -9.11
CA LEU A 163 -14.10 -2.90 -8.90
C LEU A 163 -14.39 -4.12 -9.77
N ASN A 164 -13.75 -4.23 -10.95
CA ASN A 164 -13.96 -5.33 -11.89
C ASN A 164 -12.85 -6.39 -11.90
N THR A 165 -11.78 -6.21 -11.10
CA THR A 165 -10.70 -7.21 -11.03
C THR A 165 -10.86 -8.03 -9.77
N ASP A 166 -10.99 -9.35 -9.90
CA ASP A 166 -10.94 -10.29 -8.77
C ASP A 166 -9.48 -10.49 -8.35
N GLN A 167 -9.00 -9.62 -7.45
CA GLN A 167 -7.60 -9.64 -7.01
C GLN A 167 -7.28 -10.83 -6.10
N LEU A 168 -8.27 -11.32 -5.36
CA LEU A 168 -8.09 -12.42 -4.41
C LEU A 168 -8.34 -13.80 -5.03
N GLY A 169 -8.85 -13.86 -6.28
CA GLY A 169 -9.11 -15.11 -6.99
C GLY A 169 -10.29 -15.91 -6.42
N LEU A 170 -11.32 -15.22 -5.95
CA LEU A 170 -12.45 -15.82 -5.26
C LEU A 170 -13.66 -16.08 -6.17
N GLY A 171 -13.58 -15.67 -7.43
CA GLY A 171 -14.63 -15.84 -8.42
C GLY A 171 -15.73 -14.77 -8.39
N PHE A 172 -15.55 -13.67 -7.63
CA PHE A 172 -16.48 -12.54 -7.64
C PHE A 172 -15.76 -11.19 -7.69
N PRO A 173 -16.32 -10.19 -8.39
CA PRO A 173 -15.74 -8.87 -8.48
C PRO A 173 -16.01 -8.05 -7.20
N PRO A 174 -15.05 -7.22 -6.76
CA PRO A 174 -15.20 -6.36 -5.57
C PRO A 174 -16.42 -5.43 -5.58
N LYS A 175 -16.90 -5.01 -6.75
CA LYS A 175 -18.03 -4.08 -6.90
C LYS A 175 -19.31 -4.49 -6.18
N GLU A 176 -19.52 -5.80 -5.98
CA GLU A 176 -20.69 -6.33 -5.28
C GLU A 176 -20.61 -6.15 -3.78
N LEU A 177 -19.42 -5.98 -3.25
CA LEU A 177 -19.17 -5.95 -1.80
C LEU A 177 -18.71 -4.58 -1.30
N VAL A 178 -17.91 -3.87 -2.09
CA VAL A 178 -17.33 -2.58 -1.70
C VAL A 178 -18.44 -1.57 -1.36
N SER A 179 -18.32 -1.00 -0.16
CA SER A 179 -19.30 -0.07 0.37
C SER A 179 -18.73 1.27 0.80
N ASN A 180 -17.41 1.42 0.89
CA ASN A 180 -16.79 2.63 1.40
C ASN A 180 -15.60 3.04 0.53
N ILE A 181 -15.78 4.13 -0.22
CA ILE A 181 -14.77 4.67 -1.13
C ILE A 181 -14.46 6.11 -0.79
N GLU A 182 -13.17 6.45 -0.78
CA GLU A 182 -12.69 7.83 -0.78
C GLU A 182 -11.95 8.11 -2.09
N VAL A 183 -12.33 9.16 -2.79
CA VAL A 183 -11.65 9.62 -4.01
C VAL A 183 -10.94 10.92 -3.71
N ARG A 184 -9.62 10.94 -3.85
CA ARG A 184 -8.78 12.13 -3.65
C ARG A 184 -8.48 12.76 -4.99
N LEU A 185 -9.03 13.94 -5.21
CA LEU A 185 -8.83 14.73 -6.42
C LEU A 185 -8.00 15.97 -6.10
N SER A 186 -7.05 16.29 -6.97
CA SER A 186 -6.36 17.59 -6.94
C SER A 186 -6.88 18.46 -8.08
N ALA A 187 -7.12 19.74 -7.80
CA ALA A 187 -7.52 20.73 -8.81
C ALA A 187 -6.41 21.05 -9.81
N ILE A 188 -5.16 20.86 -9.39
CA ILE A 188 -3.98 21.18 -10.20
C ILE A 188 -3.19 19.92 -10.54
N THR A 189 -2.49 19.97 -11.65
CA THR A 189 -1.53 18.94 -12.02
C THR A 189 -0.10 19.45 -11.85
N HIS A 190 0.73 18.62 -11.21
CA HIS A 190 2.17 18.81 -11.19
C HIS A 190 2.77 17.94 -12.30
N ASP A 191 2.79 18.47 -13.51
CA ASP A 191 3.37 17.76 -14.65
C ASP A 191 4.90 17.81 -14.56
N ARG A 192 5.52 16.64 -14.40
CA ARG A 192 6.98 16.50 -14.30
C ARG A 192 7.72 16.94 -15.57
N GLY A 193 7.02 17.08 -16.70
CA GLY A 193 7.57 17.52 -17.97
C GLY A 193 7.81 19.02 -18.09
N SER A 194 7.20 19.85 -17.23
CA SER A 194 7.33 21.30 -17.27
C SER A 194 7.77 21.83 -15.90
N PHE A 195 8.93 22.49 -15.87
CA PHE A 195 9.44 23.14 -14.65
C PHE A 195 8.44 24.13 -14.06
N ARG A 196 7.71 24.84 -14.92
CA ARG A 196 6.69 25.82 -14.52
C ARG A 196 5.45 25.12 -13.93
N ALA A 197 5.00 24.02 -14.52
CA ALA A 197 3.90 23.21 -13.98
C ALA A 197 4.28 22.52 -12.67
N TYR A 198 5.57 22.14 -12.52
CA TYR A 198 6.07 21.56 -11.28
C TYR A 198 6.08 22.56 -10.10
N ILE A 199 6.43 23.82 -10.34
CA ILE A 199 6.53 24.83 -9.27
C ILE A 199 5.18 25.47 -8.97
N PHE A 200 4.38 25.80 -9.99
CA PHE A 200 3.17 26.59 -9.82
C PHE A 200 1.88 25.77 -9.90
N GLY A 201 1.96 24.55 -10.41
CA GLY A 201 0.79 23.76 -10.77
C GLY A 201 0.05 24.35 -11.98
N VAL A 202 -0.73 23.53 -12.65
CA VAL A 202 -1.62 23.95 -13.73
C VAL A 202 -2.99 23.38 -13.44
N PRO A 203 -4.09 24.17 -13.59
CA PRO A 203 -5.44 23.65 -13.44
C PRO A 203 -5.66 22.40 -14.28
N LYS A 204 -6.23 21.36 -13.68
CA LYS A 204 -6.53 20.13 -14.41
C LYS A 204 -7.66 20.36 -15.38
N PRO A 205 -7.52 19.85 -16.62
CA PRO A 205 -8.62 19.88 -17.56
C PRO A 205 -9.79 19.04 -17.03
N PRO A 206 -11.03 19.46 -17.28
CA PRO A 206 -12.26 18.80 -16.83
C PRO A 206 -12.31 17.30 -17.15
N GLU A 207 -11.79 16.90 -18.30
CA GLU A 207 -11.78 15.50 -18.76
C GLU A 207 -10.98 14.59 -17.83
N ARG A 208 -9.88 15.10 -17.24
CA ARG A 208 -9.08 14.33 -16.26
C ARG A 208 -9.83 14.11 -14.95
N LEU A 209 -10.52 15.13 -14.46
CA LEU A 209 -11.35 15.00 -13.26
C LEU A 209 -12.51 14.04 -13.51
N GLN A 210 -13.13 14.13 -14.67
CA GLN A 210 -14.20 13.23 -15.06
C GLN A 210 -13.73 11.78 -15.19
N ALA A 211 -12.56 11.57 -15.77
CA ALA A 211 -11.98 10.23 -15.92
C ALA A 211 -11.61 9.57 -14.56
N ALA A 212 -11.24 10.36 -13.56
CA ALA A 212 -10.97 9.83 -12.23
C ALA A 212 -12.22 9.29 -11.52
N LEU A 213 -13.41 9.80 -11.88
CA LEU A 213 -14.69 9.37 -11.33
C LEU A 213 -15.36 8.24 -12.13
N LEU A 214 -14.72 7.79 -13.24
CA LEU A 214 -15.22 6.64 -13.97
C LEU A 214 -15.22 5.39 -13.09
N GLY A 215 -16.30 4.64 -13.16
CA GLY A 215 -16.48 3.43 -12.34
C GLY A 215 -17.22 3.64 -11.01
N LEU A 216 -17.39 4.87 -10.50
CA LEU A 216 -18.19 5.09 -9.29
C LEU A 216 -19.64 4.58 -9.42
N MET A 217 -20.20 4.67 -10.62
CA MET A 217 -21.57 4.21 -10.89
C MET A 217 -21.71 2.69 -10.92
N GLU A 218 -20.62 1.95 -10.82
CA GLU A 218 -20.61 0.49 -10.77
C GLU A 218 -20.72 -0.04 -9.32
N LEU A 219 -20.68 0.83 -8.34
CA LEU A 219 -20.86 0.46 -6.94
C LEU A 219 -22.29 0.01 -6.66
N LYS A 220 -22.45 -0.81 -5.63
CA LYS A 220 -23.80 -1.17 -5.15
C LYS A 220 -24.51 0.04 -4.55
N SER A 221 -25.84 0.08 -4.68
CA SER A 221 -26.66 1.10 -4.03
C SER A 221 -26.45 1.10 -2.51
N GLY A 222 -26.45 2.28 -1.91
CA GLY A 222 -26.20 2.48 -0.47
C GLY A 222 -24.72 2.60 -0.10
N SER A 223 -23.80 2.49 -1.06
CA SER A 223 -22.38 2.71 -0.81
C SER A 223 -22.10 4.14 -0.37
N SER A 224 -21.10 4.29 0.50
CA SER A 224 -20.59 5.58 0.99
C SER A 224 -19.43 6.05 0.14
N VAL A 225 -19.55 7.20 -0.46
CA VAL A 225 -18.52 7.80 -1.32
C VAL A 225 -18.10 9.15 -0.73
N CYS A 226 -16.83 9.27 -0.36
CA CYS A 226 -16.22 10.51 0.08
C CYS A 226 -15.36 11.08 -1.07
N ILE A 227 -15.66 12.26 -1.56
CA ILE A 227 -14.80 12.96 -2.52
C ILE A 227 -14.02 14.03 -1.75
N GLN A 228 -12.72 13.82 -1.66
CA GLN A 228 -11.78 14.78 -1.09
C GLN A 228 -11.14 15.57 -2.24
N PHE A 229 -11.48 16.85 -2.35
CA PHE A 229 -10.96 17.74 -3.36
C PHE A 229 -9.95 18.71 -2.74
N SER A 230 -8.74 18.71 -3.26
CA SER A 230 -7.67 19.63 -2.84
C SER A 230 -7.42 20.66 -3.92
N THR A 231 -7.50 21.93 -3.57
CA THR A 231 -7.17 23.02 -4.48
C THR A 231 -5.68 23.35 -4.46
N GLU A 232 -4.98 23.07 -3.36
CA GLU A 232 -3.60 23.51 -3.11
C GLU A 232 -3.42 25.03 -3.28
N ALA A 233 -4.52 25.77 -3.19
CA ALA A 233 -4.57 27.20 -3.40
C ALA A 233 -3.88 27.97 -2.26
N LYS A 234 -3.21 29.04 -2.61
CA LYS A 234 -2.49 29.91 -1.65
C LYS A 234 -3.40 30.93 -0.99
N CYS A 235 -4.48 31.33 -1.64
CA CYS A 235 -5.46 32.28 -1.12
C CYS A 235 -6.90 31.79 -1.33
N ALA A 236 -7.85 32.48 -0.72
CA ALA A 236 -9.27 32.14 -0.79
C ALA A 236 -9.85 32.32 -2.19
N ASP A 237 -9.46 33.35 -2.89
CA ASP A 237 -9.96 33.63 -4.25
C ASP A 237 -9.50 32.55 -5.24
N GLU A 238 -8.23 32.17 -5.21
CA GLU A 238 -7.70 31.07 -6.04
C GLU A 238 -8.41 29.76 -5.71
N ARG A 239 -8.66 29.47 -4.43
CA ARG A 239 -9.41 28.28 -4.00
C ARG A 239 -10.80 28.28 -4.59
N ARG A 240 -11.50 29.41 -4.50
CA ARG A 240 -12.85 29.58 -5.04
C ARG A 240 -12.85 29.36 -6.56
N GLU A 241 -11.95 29.98 -7.28
CA GLU A 241 -11.85 29.87 -8.73
C GLU A 241 -11.62 28.40 -9.17
N LEU A 242 -10.66 27.71 -8.56
CA LEU A 242 -10.36 26.30 -8.84
C LEU A 242 -11.54 25.38 -8.50
N PHE A 243 -12.24 25.64 -7.40
CA PHE A 243 -13.38 24.85 -7.00
C PHE A 243 -14.59 25.07 -7.89
N VAL A 244 -14.96 26.32 -8.15
CA VAL A 244 -16.06 26.68 -9.04
C VAL A 244 -15.81 26.15 -10.45
N GLY A 245 -14.57 26.18 -10.94
CA GLY A 245 -14.20 25.60 -12.22
C GLY A 245 -14.34 24.06 -12.29
N ALA A 246 -14.20 23.36 -11.15
CA ALA A 246 -14.36 21.91 -11.08
C ALA A 246 -15.82 21.46 -10.88
N LEU A 247 -16.67 22.29 -10.28
CA LEU A 247 -18.06 21.95 -9.96
C LEU A 247 -18.89 21.44 -11.16
N PRO A 248 -18.88 22.10 -12.34
CA PRO A 248 -19.67 21.65 -13.50
C PRO A 248 -19.34 20.23 -13.96
N VAL A 249 -18.14 19.74 -13.61
CA VAL A 249 -17.67 18.41 -13.98
C VAL A 249 -18.03 17.38 -12.90
N LEU A 250 -17.77 17.72 -11.65
CA LEU A 250 -17.96 16.80 -10.52
C LEU A 250 -19.44 16.62 -10.20
N PHE A 251 -20.16 17.70 -10.25
CA PHE A 251 -21.50 17.80 -9.69
C PHE A 251 -22.57 16.95 -10.39
N PRO A 252 -22.69 16.97 -11.75
CA PRO A 252 -23.71 16.18 -12.43
C PRO A 252 -23.56 14.67 -12.15
N LYS A 253 -22.32 14.19 -12.01
CA LYS A 253 -22.07 12.77 -11.68
C LYS A 253 -22.45 12.44 -10.26
N MET A 254 -22.16 13.34 -9.33
CA MET A 254 -22.55 13.17 -7.92
C MET A 254 -24.08 13.17 -7.77
N GLN A 255 -24.76 14.02 -8.50
CA GLN A 255 -26.23 14.09 -8.49
C GLN A 255 -26.85 12.79 -9.02
N VAL A 256 -26.37 12.27 -10.13
CA VAL A 256 -26.82 10.97 -10.68
C VAL A 256 -26.58 9.85 -9.68
N ALA A 257 -25.43 9.83 -9.04
CA ALA A 257 -25.08 8.82 -8.06
C ALA A 257 -25.89 8.97 -6.75
N ALA A 258 -26.19 10.19 -6.30
CA ALA A 258 -27.09 10.43 -5.16
C ALA A 258 -28.52 9.91 -5.45
N LEU A 259 -29.00 10.16 -6.66
CA LEU A 259 -30.30 9.61 -7.12
C LEU A 259 -30.29 8.07 -7.20
N ALA A 260 -29.13 7.46 -7.47
CA ALA A 260 -28.95 6.01 -7.42
C ALA A 260 -28.82 5.46 -5.97
N GLY A 261 -28.95 6.32 -4.96
CA GLY A 261 -28.98 5.92 -3.54
C GLY A 261 -27.61 5.88 -2.86
N TYR A 262 -26.55 6.44 -3.46
CA TYR A 262 -25.24 6.55 -2.80
C TYR A 262 -25.23 7.67 -1.75
N LYS A 263 -24.48 7.41 -0.66
CA LYS A 263 -24.27 8.40 0.40
C LYS A 263 -23.01 9.21 0.08
N PHE A 264 -23.18 10.46 -0.32
CA PHE A 264 -22.05 11.32 -0.65
C PHE A 264 -21.61 12.19 0.52
N LYS A 265 -20.28 12.26 0.71
CA LYS A 265 -19.60 13.24 1.53
C LYS A 265 -18.57 13.95 0.65
N TYR A 266 -18.58 15.26 0.66
CA TYR A 266 -17.60 16.07 -0.04
C TYR A 266 -16.72 16.79 0.96
N VAL A 267 -15.41 16.79 0.75
CA VAL A 267 -14.43 17.44 1.62
C VAL A 267 -13.51 18.33 0.78
N LEU A 268 -13.58 19.62 0.98
CA LEU A 268 -12.73 20.61 0.32
C LEU A 268 -11.52 20.96 1.21
N ASP A 269 -10.31 20.82 0.68
CA ASP A 269 -9.03 21.15 1.34
C ASP A 269 -8.90 20.58 2.76
N ARG A 270 -9.49 19.40 3.02
CA ARG A 270 -9.54 18.70 4.31
C ARG A 270 -10.18 19.51 5.46
N LYS A 271 -10.78 20.66 5.17
CA LYS A 271 -11.34 21.58 6.18
C LYS A 271 -12.85 21.69 6.09
N TYR A 272 -13.38 21.77 4.89
CA TYR A 272 -14.80 22.04 4.67
C TYR A 272 -15.49 20.75 4.28
N VAL A 273 -16.53 20.39 5.03
CA VAL A 273 -17.25 19.13 4.83
C VAL A 273 -18.67 19.42 4.44
N PHE A 274 -19.06 18.96 3.27
CA PHE A 274 -20.40 19.07 2.73
C PHE A 274 -21.03 17.67 2.63
N ARG A 275 -22.29 17.55 2.98
CA ARG A 275 -23.08 16.32 2.76
C ARG A 275 -24.18 16.64 1.78
N LEU A 276 -24.28 15.80 0.75
CA LEU A 276 -25.37 15.95 -0.23
C LEU A 276 -26.57 15.13 0.25
N GLU A 277 -27.59 15.84 0.72
CA GLU A 277 -28.89 15.28 1.07
C GLU A 277 -29.94 16.04 0.23
N GLY A 278 -30.46 15.40 -0.81
CA GLY A 278 -31.49 15.98 -1.67
C GLY A 278 -31.06 17.14 -2.59
N ASP A 279 -31.85 18.19 -2.70
CA ASP A 279 -31.65 19.37 -3.58
C ASP A 279 -30.54 20.36 -3.12
N VAL A 280 -29.60 19.93 -2.33
CA VAL A 280 -28.57 20.71 -1.59
C VAL A 280 -27.62 21.52 -2.46
N LEU A 281 -27.73 21.50 -3.78
CA LEU A 281 -26.94 22.32 -4.68
C LEU A 281 -27.03 23.83 -4.45
N LYS A 282 -28.23 24.32 -4.08
CA LYS A 282 -28.43 25.75 -3.84
C LYS A 282 -27.69 26.24 -2.60
N ASN A 283 -27.60 25.41 -1.58
CA ASN A 283 -26.91 25.77 -0.34
C ASN A 283 -25.38 25.70 -0.48
N LEU A 284 -24.85 24.89 -1.43
CA LEU A 284 -23.40 24.77 -1.59
C LEU A 284 -22.76 26.06 -2.13
N GLU A 285 -23.42 26.76 -3.03
CA GLU A 285 -22.97 28.06 -3.50
C GLU A 285 -23.03 29.09 -2.37
N GLU A 286 -24.11 29.12 -1.60
CA GLU A 286 -24.29 30.06 -0.48
C GLU A 286 -23.29 29.79 0.65
N GLU A 287 -23.09 28.53 1.05
CA GLU A 287 -22.11 28.15 2.09
C GLU A 287 -20.65 28.41 1.67
N LEU A 288 -20.35 28.35 0.35
CA LEU A 288 -19.03 28.70 -0.16
C LEU A 288 -18.70 30.19 -0.02
N TRP A 289 -19.72 31.07 -0.01
CA TRP A 289 -19.51 32.52 0.17
C TRP A 289 -19.19 32.90 1.61
N ASP A 290 -19.62 32.09 2.58
CA ASP A 290 -19.40 32.31 4.00
C ASP A 290 -18.10 31.67 4.55
N ILE A 291 -17.24 31.13 3.69
CA ILE A 291 -15.94 30.60 4.12
C ILE A 291 -15.04 31.78 4.57
N PRO A 292 -14.77 31.91 5.87
CA PRO A 292 -13.99 33.04 6.37
C PRO A 292 -12.58 33.06 5.79
N ASP A 293 -12.08 34.22 5.44
CA ASP A 293 -10.67 34.47 5.08
C ASP A 293 -9.76 34.28 6.30
N TYR A 294 -9.47 33.04 6.66
CA TYR A 294 -8.64 32.72 7.82
C TYR A 294 -7.14 33.08 7.67
N TYR A 295 -6.74 33.58 6.51
CA TYR A 295 -5.33 33.92 6.26
C TYR A 295 -4.97 35.41 6.46
N ASN A 296 -5.94 36.28 6.71
CA ASN A 296 -5.65 37.71 6.91
C ASN A 296 -5.54 38.14 8.38
N THR A 297 -5.75 37.25 9.35
CA THR A 297 -5.44 37.53 10.73
C THR A 297 -4.11 36.91 11.12
N GLY A 298 -3.03 37.68 10.91
CA GLY A 298 -1.74 37.38 11.54
C GLY A 298 -1.93 37.38 13.06
N GLY A 299 -1.72 36.25 13.70
CA GLY A 299 -1.73 36.20 15.16
C GLY A 299 -2.33 34.90 15.69
N SER A 300 -1.45 33.99 15.99
CA SER A 300 -1.49 33.03 17.10
C SER A 300 -2.85 32.73 17.75
N SER A 301 -3.46 31.65 17.43
CA SER A 301 -3.92 30.68 18.45
C SER A 301 -4.48 29.42 17.76
N PHE A 302 -3.70 28.36 17.78
CA PHE A 302 -4.20 27.01 17.54
C PHE A 302 -5.21 26.69 18.66
N ARG A 303 -6.48 26.78 18.37
CA ARG A 303 -7.50 26.05 19.12
C ARG A 303 -7.80 24.79 18.32
N ALA A 304 -7.30 23.68 18.84
CA ALA A 304 -7.65 22.34 18.39
C ALA A 304 -9.18 22.17 18.40
N ALA A 305 -9.73 21.71 17.30
CA ALA A 305 -11.13 21.31 17.22
C ALA A 305 -11.37 20.18 18.23
N PRO A 306 -12.41 20.28 19.08
CA PRO A 306 -12.78 19.19 19.97
C PRO A 306 -13.54 18.15 19.13
N ASN A 307 -12.90 17.06 18.79
CA ASN A 307 -13.45 15.77 18.39
C ASN A 307 -12.52 15.00 17.45
N ALA A 308 -11.25 14.89 17.85
CA ALA A 308 -10.39 13.80 17.39
C ALA A 308 -10.55 12.67 18.40
N SER A 309 -11.18 11.59 17.98
CA SER A 309 -11.26 10.33 18.70
C SER A 309 -9.85 9.86 19.09
N PRO A 310 -9.62 9.48 20.35
CA PRO A 310 -8.34 8.94 20.79
C PRO A 310 -8.28 7.45 20.45
N PHE A 311 -7.85 7.13 19.23
CA PHE A 311 -7.25 5.82 18.96
C PHE A 311 -5.81 6.06 18.54
N SER A 312 -4.95 6.08 19.53
CA SER A 312 -3.51 5.89 19.39
C SER A 312 -3.26 4.39 19.27
N PRO A 313 -2.55 3.92 18.27
CA PRO A 313 -2.04 2.55 18.27
C PRO A 313 -0.66 2.49 18.91
N TYR A 314 -0.53 1.54 19.81
CA TYR A 314 0.65 0.76 20.17
C TYR A 314 2.02 1.45 20.10
N THR A 315 2.53 1.81 21.28
CA THR A 315 3.94 1.69 21.68
C THR A 315 4.06 0.49 22.60
N ASP A 316 4.84 -0.46 22.16
CA ASP A 316 5.87 -1.36 22.68
C ASP A 316 5.80 -2.72 21.98
#